data_ea83280583888da850b341aac112f6e0
#
_entry.id   ea83280583888da850b341aac112f6e0
#
_cell.length_a   1.000
_cell.length_b   1.000
_cell.length_c   1.000
_cell.angle_alpha   90.00
_cell.angle_beta   90.00
_cell.angle_gamma   90.00
#
_symmetry.space_group_name_H-M   'P 1'
#
loop_
_entity.id
_entity.type
_entity.pdbx_description
1 polymer ?
#
loop_
_entity_poly.entity_id
_entity_poly.type
_entity_poly.pdbx_seq_one_letter_code
_entity_poly.pdbx_strand_id
1 'polypeptide(L)'
;MDIFEKCAKATEYESGLKESGYYFFFRKLESPQDSEVVVNGKRVIMIGSNNYLGLTNHPRVKEAALKAIEKYGSGCSGSRFLNGNLEIHEELEKKLARFFRKEAALVFATGYQTNLGAIPALVGRNDVAIIDMHDHASIIDGCRLSFGQVKKYRHNDMG
;
A
#
# COMPACT_ATOMS: atom_id res chain seq x y z
N MET A 1 -23.08 17.44 15.28
CA MET A 1 -21.80 17.91 14.73
C MET A 1 -21.86 17.72 13.23
N ASP A 2 -21.83 18.80 12.48
CA ASP A 2 -21.80 18.76 11.02
C ASP A 2 -20.38 18.42 10.49
N ILE A 3 -20.24 18.32 9.16
CA ILE A 3 -18.96 17.95 8.55
C ILE A 3 -17.90 19.04 8.75
N PHE A 4 -18.28 20.31 8.74
CA PHE A 4 -17.35 21.42 8.91
C PHE A 4 -16.83 21.52 10.33
N GLU A 5 -17.68 21.26 11.34
CA GLU A 5 -17.25 21.15 12.74
C GLU A 5 -16.27 19.99 12.96
N LYS A 6 -16.46 18.85 12.26
CA LYS A 6 -15.51 17.74 12.30
C LYS A 6 -14.16 18.12 11.68
N CYS A 7 -14.18 18.82 10.55
CA CYS A 7 -12.96 19.30 9.89
C CYS A 7 -12.23 20.33 10.77
N ALA A 8 -12.94 21.27 11.38
CA ALA A 8 -12.36 22.28 12.28
C ALA A 8 -11.64 21.61 13.47
N LYS A 9 -12.27 20.63 14.13
CA LYS A 9 -11.65 19.88 15.23
C LYS A 9 -10.40 19.10 14.79
N ALA A 10 -10.43 18.50 13.60
CA ALA A 10 -9.26 17.80 13.07
C ALA A 10 -8.09 18.77 12.81
N THR A 11 -8.39 19.95 12.26
CA THR A 11 -7.39 21.00 12.01
C THR A 11 -6.81 21.56 13.31
N GLU A 12 -7.63 21.77 14.32
CA GLU A 12 -7.20 22.22 15.65
C GLU A 12 -6.25 21.21 16.30
N TYR A 13 -6.60 19.93 16.26
CA TYR A 13 -5.74 18.84 16.75
C TYR A 13 -4.39 18.79 16.01
N GLU A 14 -4.41 18.90 14.67
CA GLU A 14 -3.19 18.93 13.86
C GLU A 14 -2.30 20.14 14.20
N SER A 15 -2.90 21.32 14.36
CA SER A 15 -2.20 22.54 14.73
C SER A 15 -1.54 22.40 16.11
N GLY A 16 -2.23 21.86 17.09
CA GLY A 16 -1.66 21.59 18.41
C GLY A 16 -0.47 20.64 18.37
N LEU A 17 -0.50 19.61 17.52
CA LEU A 17 0.64 18.71 17.32
C LEU A 17 1.83 19.43 16.66
N LYS A 18 1.59 20.34 15.71
CA LYS A 18 2.63 21.14 15.06
C LYS A 18 3.28 22.10 16.05
N GLU A 19 2.51 22.80 16.83
CA GLU A 19 2.98 23.76 17.84
C GLU A 19 3.80 23.08 18.95
N SER A 20 3.38 21.88 19.37
CA SER A 20 4.10 21.09 20.37
C SER A 20 5.35 20.38 19.85
N GLY A 21 5.61 20.41 18.52
CA GLY A 21 6.72 19.72 17.90
C GLY A 21 6.54 18.20 17.73
N TYR A 22 5.35 17.67 18.04
CA TYR A 22 5.04 16.24 17.91
C TYR A 22 4.37 15.85 16.59
N TYR A 23 4.38 16.75 15.60
CA TYR A 23 3.87 16.44 14.26
C TYR A 23 4.95 15.79 13.40
N PHE A 24 4.94 14.47 13.33
CA PHE A 24 5.94 13.67 12.59
C PHE A 24 5.46 13.19 11.22
N PHE A 25 4.25 13.58 10.80
CA PHE A 25 3.62 13.13 9.57
C PHE A 25 4.02 14.01 8.37
N PHE A 26 3.86 13.48 7.16
CA PHE A 26 4.00 14.18 5.89
C PHE A 26 5.35 14.93 5.72
N ARG A 27 6.44 14.36 6.23
CA ARG A 27 7.78 14.93 6.03
C ARG A 27 8.15 14.90 4.57
N LYS A 28 8.50 16.06 4.01
CA LYS A 28 8.89 16.23 2.62
C LYS A 28 10.32 15.70 2.41
N LEU A 29 10.45 14.74 1.48
CA LEU A 29 11.76 14.28 0.99
C LEU A 29 12.16 15.10 -0.24
N GLU A 30 13.40 15.55 -0.27
CA GLU A 30 13.97 16.45 -1.29
C GLU A 30 15.02 15.75 -2.16
N SER A 31 15.15 14.44 -2.03
CA SER A 31 16.07 13.59 -2.78
C SER A 31 15.40 12.29 -3.22
N PRO A 32 16.03 11.51 -4.10
CA PRO A 32 15.63 10.12 -4.33
C PRO A 32 15.56 9.33 -3.00
N GLN A 33 14.67 8.34 -2.95
CA GLN A 33 14.53 7.48 -1.79
C GLN A 33 15.62 6.42 -1.78
N ASP A 34 16.56 6.58 -0.86
CA ASP A 34 17.70 5.69 -0.65
C ASP A 34 17.95 5.55 0.86
N SER A 35 19.06 4.91 1.25
CA SER A 35 19.50 4.81 2.65
C SER A 35 19.81 6.17 3.28
N GLU A 36 20.23 7.15 2.48
CA GLU A 36 20.35 8.55 2.86
C GLU A 36 19.40 9.39 2.02
N VAL A 37 18.71 10.33 2.66
CA VAL A 37 17.77 11.26 2.02
C VAL A 37 17.97 12.68 2.51
N VAL A 38 17.40 13.64 1.80
CA VAL A 38 17.41 15.06 2.20
C VAL A 38 16.04 15.44 2.74
N VAL A 39 16.00 15.98 3.95
CA VAL A 39 14.81 16.53 4.61
C VAL A 39 15.14 17.92 5.14
N ASN A 40 14.39 18.94 4.73
CA ASN A 40 14.64 20.34 5.09
C ASN A 40 16.09 20.75 4.85
N GLY A 41 16.65 20.42 3.67
CA GLY A 41 18.03 20.73 3.28
C GLY A 41 19.10 19.93 4.02
N LYS A 42 18.77 19.02 4.93
CA LYS A 42 19.72 18.21 5.71
C LYS A 42 19.74 16.78 5.24
N ARG A 43 20.93 16.18 5.11
CA ARG A 43 21.09 14.74 4.89
C ARG A 43 20.78 13.99 6.18
N VAL A 44 19.91 12.99 6.08
CA VAL A 44 19.51 12.13 7.18
C VAL A 44 19.51 10.69 6.74
N ILE A 45 19.68 9.75 7.69
CA ILE A 45 19.60 8.32 7.45
C ILE A 45 18.12 7.89 7.47
N MET A 46 17.70 7.18 6.41
CA MET A 46 16.35 6.68 6.27
C MET A 46 16.24 5.28 6.87
N ILE A 47 15.74 5.17 8.08
CA ILE A 47 15.52 3.89 8.77
C ILE A 47 14.05 3.44 8.73
N GLY A 48 13.11 4.31 8.33
CA GLY A 48 11.68 4.03 8.24
C GLY A 48 11.23 3.87 6.78
N SER A 49 11.75 2.87 6.05
CA SER A 49 11.45 2.68 4.63
C SER A 49 11.04 1.24 4.32
N ASN A 50 10.12 1.08 3.36
CA ASN A 50 9.78 -0.22 2.77
C ASN A 50 10.70 -0.62 1.61
N ASN A 51 11.76 0.14 1.35
CA ASN A 51 12.76 -0.15 0.31
C ASN A 51 13.77 -1.22 0.79
N TYR A 52 13.27 -2.36 1.26
CA TYR A 52 14.08 -3.41 1.91
C TYR A 52 15.24 -3.95 1.07
N LEU A 53 15.09 -3.95 -0.26
CA LEU A 53 16.12 -4.45 -1.19
C LEU A 53 16.94 -3.34 -1.82
N GLY A 54 16.70 -2.06 -1.48
CA GLY A 54 17.40 -0.92 -2.07
C GLY A 54 17.12 -0.72 -3.57
N LEU A 55 16.01 -1.23 -4.09
CA LEU A 55 15.73 -1.24 -5.53
C LEU A 55 15.01 -0.01 -6.05
N THR A 56 14.42 0.80 -5.18
CA THR A 56 13.59 1.96 -5.58
C THR A 56 14.37 2.95 -6.46
N ASN A 57 15.66 3.16 -6.20
CA ASN A 57 16.53 4.05 -6.96
C ASN A 57 17.55 3.31 -7.84
N HIS A 58 17.43 1.98 -7.99
CA HIS A 58 18.39 1.18 -8.75
C HIS A 58 18.36 1.53 -10.24
N PRO A 59 19.52 1.77 -10.92
CA PRO A 59 19.57 2.24 -12.30
C PRO A 59 18.79 1.35 -13.29
N ARG A 60 18.92 0.03 -13.20
CA ARG A 60 18.19 -0.93 -14.05
C ARG A 60 16.67 -0.87 -13.88
N VAL A 61 16.19 -0.61 -12.66
CA VAL A 61 14.75 -0.46 -12.38
C VAL A 61 14.23 0.82 -13.00
N LYS A 62 14.98 1.92 -12.87
CA LYS A 62 14.66 3.22 -13.49
C LYS A 62 14.65 3.11 -15.01
N GLU A 63 15.65 2.47 -15.60
CA GLU A 63 15.73 2.24 -17.05
C GLU A 63 14.52 1.43 -17.56
N ALA A 64 14.14 0.37 -16.85
CA ALA A 64 12.98 -0.44 -17.22
C ALA A 64 11.67 0.37 -17.14
N ALA A 65 11.54 1.25 -16.12
CA ALA A 65 10.40 2.14 -15.99
C ALA A 65 10.32 3.15 -17.15
N LEU A 66 11.45 3.74 -17.54
CA LEU A 66 11.52 4.67 -18.68
C LEU A 66 11.09 3.97 -19.98
N LYS A 67 11.61 2.78 -20.26
CA LYS A 67 11.20 1.98 -21.45
C LYS A 67 9.71 1.63 -21.44
N ALA A 68 9.15 1.34 -20.26
CA ALA A 68 7.73 1.07 -20.12
C ALA A 68 6.89 2.34 -20.41
N ILE A 69 7.33 3.50 -19.93
CA ILE A 69 6.67 4.78 -20.20
C ILE A 69 6.72 5.10 -21.72
N GLU A 70 7.86 4.90 -22.36
CA GLU A 70 8.00 5.11 -23.81
C GLU A 70 7.06 4.20 -24.63
N LYS A 71 6.88 2.95 -24.21
CA LYS A 71 6.04 1.97 -24.92
C LYS A 71 4.55 2.14 -24.62
N TYR A 72 4.18 2.39 -23.38
CA TYR A 72 2.79 2.30 -22.91
C TYR A 72 2.19 3.62 -22.46
N GLY A 73 2.98 4.68 -22.36
CA GLY A 73 2.56 5.95 -21.74
C GLY A 73 2.66 5.93 -20.23
N SER A 74 2.14 6.97 -19.60
CA SER A 74 2.26 7.21 -18.16
C SER A 74 1.27 6.42 -17.28
N GLY A 75 0.34 5.69 -17.88
CA GLY A 75 -0.67 4.93 -17.13
C GLY A 75 -1.71 4.28 -18.03
N CYS A 76 -2.74 3.74 -17.40
CA CYS A 76 -3.85 3.07 -18.07
C CYS A 76 -5.06 3.99 -18.14
N SER A 77 -5.76 3.99 -19.28
CA SER A 77 -6.97 4.82 -19.50
C SER A 77 -8.25 4.23 -18.90
N GLY A 78 -8.16 3.07 -18.24
CA GLY A 78 -9.30 2.41 -17.61
C GLY A 78 -8.89 1.24 -16.72
N SER A 79 -9.87 0.57 -16.14
CA SER A 79 -9.62 -0.61 -15.30
C SER A 79 -9.12 -1.79 -16.12
N ARG A 80 -8.33 -2.66 -15.51
CA ARG A 80 -7.87 -3.91 -16.14
C ARG A 80 -9.03 -4.80 -16.59
N PHE A 81 -10.17 -4.73 -15.92
CA PHE A 81 -11.35 -5.50 -16.27
C PHE A 81 -11.96 -5.10 -17.63
N LEU A 82 -11.79 -3.85 -18.05
CA LEU A 82 -12.37 -3.32 -19.28
C LEU A 82 -11.32 -3.08 -20.37
N ASN A 83 -10.57 -1.98 -20.28
CA ASN A 83 -9.69 -1.49 -21.35
C ASN A 83 -8.30 -1.07 -20.86
N GLY A 84 -7.94 -1.33 -19.60
CA GLY A 84 -6.66 -0.96 -19.00
C GLY A 84 -5.72 -2.15 -18.74
N ASN A 85 -6.00 -3.35 -19.30
CA ASN A 85 -5.10 -4.49 -19.17
C ASN A 85 -4.02 -4.45 -20.25
N LEU A 86 -2.79 -4.14 -19.86
CA LEU A 86 -1.63 -4.07 -20.75
C LEU A 86 -0.86 -5.39 -20.76
N GLU A 87 -0.14 -5.65 -21.82
CA GLU A 87 0.75 -6.81 -21.95
C GLU A 87 1.74 -6.93 -20.77
N ILE A 88 2.26 -5.81 -20.30
CA ILE A 88 3.21 -5.76 -19.17
C ILE A 88 2.61 -6.27 -17.86
N HIS A 89 1.28 -6.14 -17.64
CA HIS A 89 0.61 -6.71 -16.47
C HIS A 89 0.65 -8.24 -16.50
N GLU A 90 0.30 -8.83 -17.64
CA GLU A 90 0.30 -10.29 -17.79
C GLU A 90 1.72 -10.88 -17.75
N GLU A 91 2.69 -10.16 -18.32
CA GLU A 91 4.09 -10.57 -18.25
C GLU A 91 4.59 -10.59 -16.79
N LEU A 92 4.25 -9.55 -15.99
CA LEU A 92 4.58 -9.49 -14.58
C LEU A 92 3.92 -10.64 -13.80
N GLU A 93 2.63 -10.91 -14.03
CA GLU A 93 1.89 -12.00 -13.38
C GLU A 93 2.52 -13.36 -13.70
N LYS A 94 2.87 -13.62 -14.96
CA LYS A 94 3.57 -14.84 -15.37
C LYS A 94 4.95 -14.99 -14.69
N LYS A 95 5.70 -13.89 -14.54
CA LYS A 95 6.99 -13.88 -13.85
C LYS A 95 6.84 -14.13 -12.34
N LEU A 96 5.85 -13.51 -11.71
CA LEU A 96 5.57 -13.71 -10.28
C LEU A 96 5.09 -15.13 -10.01
N ALA A 97 4.18 -15.67 -10.80
CA ALA A 97 3.72 -17.05 -10.67
C ALA A 97 4.89 -18.03 -10.72
N ARG A 98 5.79 -17.89 -11.70
CA ARG A 98 7.01 -18.71 -11.80
C ARG A 98 7.93 -18.54 -10.60
N PHE A 99 8.18 -17.31 -10.16
CA PHE A 99 9.06 -17.02 -9.02
C PHE A 99 8.54 -17.67 -7.73
N PHE A 100 7.25 -17.57 -7.48
CA PHE A 100 6.60 -18.18 -6.30
C PHE A 100 6.19 -19.64 -6.49
N ARG A 101 6.47 -20.25 -7.65
CA ARG A 101 6.11 -21.64 -7.98
C ARG A 101 4.60 -21.88 -7.80
N LYS A 102 3.78 -20.97 -8.31
CA LYS A 102 2.32 -21.03 -8.31
C LYS A 102 1.81 -21.12 -9.74
N GLU A 103 0.59 -21.63 -9.90
CA GLU A 103 -0.07 -21.76 -11.22
C GLU A 103 -0.35 -20.38 -11.83
N ALA A 104 -0.74 -19.42 -11.01
CA ALA A 104 -1.09 -18.07 -11.44
C ALA A 104 -0.74 -17.03 -10.38
N ALA A 105 -0.70 -15.77 -10.79
CA ALA A 105 -0.62 -14.60 -9.93
C ALA A 105 -1.56 -13.52 -10.47
N LEU A 106 -2.08 -12.68 -9.59
CA LEU A 106 -2.86 -11.50 -9.92
C LEU A 106 -2.21 -10.28 -9.26
N VAL A 107 -1.94 -9.26 -10.06
CA VAL A 107 -1.28 -8.03 -9.60
C VAL A 107 -2.31 -6.94 -9.35
N PHE A 108 -2.20 -6.30 -8.20
CA PHE A 108 -2.94 -5.10 -7.81
C PHE A 108 -2.00 -3.91 -7.71
N ALA A 109 -2.53 -2.69 -7.85
CA ALA A 109 -1.73 -1.48 -7.80
C ALA A 109 -1.06 -1.22 -6.44
N THR A 110 -1.67 -1.69 -5.35
CA THR A 110 -1.13 -1.56 -3.99
C THR A 110 -1.44 -2.81 -3.15
N GLY A 111 -0.64 -3.06 -2.10
CA GLY A 111 -0.94 -4.11 -1.11
C GLY A 111 -2.26 -3.88 -0.37
N TYR A 112 -2.63 -2.61 -0.17
CA TYR A 112 -3.93 -2.25 0.40
C TYR A 112 -5.08 -2.77 -0.47
N GLN A 113 -5.05 -2.47 -1.77
CA GLN A 113 -6.05 -2.95 -2.73
C GLN A 113 -6.04 -4.47 -2.89
N THR A 114 -4.87 -5.10 -2.73
CA THR A 114 -4.77 -6.58 -2.73
C THR A 114 -5.65 -7.17 -1.63
N ASN A 115 -5.53 -6.69 -0.40
CA ASN A 115 -6.34 -7.18 0.71
C ASN A 115 -7.82 -6.83 0.56
N LEU A 116 -8.14 -5.63 0.06
CA LEU A 116 -9.53 -5.23 -0.23
C LEU A 116 -10.17 -6.05 -1.36
N GLY A 117 -9.39 -6.53 -2.31
CA GLY A 117 -9.88 -7.39 -3.40
C GLY A 117 -9.94 -8.86 -3.01
N ALA A 118 -8.89 -9.39 -2.39
CA ALA A 118 -8.77 -10.82 -2.10
C ALA A 118 -9.67 -11.28 -0.94
N ILE A 119 -9.70 -10.55 0.18
CA ILE A 119 -10.43 -10.99 1.37
C ILE A 119 -11.93 -11.09 1.10
N PRO A 120 -12.64 -10.06 0.60
CA PRO A 120 -14.06 -10.17 0.36
C PRO A 120 -14.43 -11.17 -0.75
N ALA A 121 -13.50 -11.45 -1.67
CA ALA A 121 -13.73 -12.46 -2.72
C ALA A 121 -13.67 -13.88 -2.18
N LEU A 122 -12.91 -14.13 -1.10
CA LEU A 122 -12.69 -15.46 -0.52
C LEU A 122 -13.55 -15.72 0.73
N VAL A 123 -13.94 -14.68 1.46
CA VAL A 123 -14.67 -14.77 2.73
C VAL A 123 -16.14 -14.43 2.51
N GLY A 124 -16.97 -15.44 2.37
CA GLY A 124 -18.39 -15.32 2.13
C GLY A 124 -19.25 -15.41 3.41
N ARG A 125 -20.58 -15.47 3.24
CA ARG A 125 -21.56 -15.44 4.36
C ARG A 125 -21.41 -16.56 5.39
N ASN A 126 -20.88 -17.70 4.98
CA ASN A 126 -20.74 -18.89 5.83
C ASN A 126 -19.29 -19.07 6.36
N ASP A 127 -18.42 -18.12 6.06
CA ASP A 127 -17.02 -18.20 6.43
C ASP A 127 -16.71 -17.31 7.64
N VAL A 128 -15.60 -17.61 8.28
CA VAL A 128 -15.08 -16.83 9.42
C VAL A 128 -13.65 -16.39 9.12
N ALA A 129 -13.43 -15.09 9.14
CA ALA A 129 -12.09 -14.52 9.14
C ALA A 129 -11.58 -14.39 10.58
N ILE A 130 -10.48 -15.07 10.90
CA ILE A 130 -9.79 -14.94 12.19
C ILE A 130 -8.59 -14.04 11.99
N ILE A 131 -8.56 -12.89 12.66
CA ILE A 131 -7.56 -11.85 12.47
C ILE A 131 -6.93 -11.44 13.80
N ASP A 132 -5.67 -11.03 13.74
CA ASP A 132 -4.99 -10.40 14.86
C ASP A 132 -5.59 -9.00 15.15
N MET A 133 -5.68 -8.60 16.42
CA MET A 133 -6.19 -7.28 16.75
C MET A 133 -5.30 -6.13 16.28
N HIS A 134 -4.03 -6.40 15.95
CA HIS A 134 -3.05 -5.45 15.43
C HIS A 134 -2.76 -5.63 13.93
N ASP A 135 -3.60 -6.38 13.23
CA ASP A 135 -3.47 -6.52 11.78
C ASP A 135 -3.50 -5.17 11.06
N HIS A 136 -2.83 -5.13 9.91
CA HIS A 136 -2.80 -3.93 9.08
C HIS A 136 -4.22 -3.48 8.70
N ALA A 137 -4.44 -2.18 8.64
CA ALA A 137 -5.76 -1.59 8.36
C ALA A 137 -6.43 -2.17 7.10
N SER A 138 -5.68 -2.50 6.05
CA SER A 138 -6.21 -3.11 4.83
C SER A 138 -6.84 -4.49 5.04
N ILE A 139 -6.31 -5.28 5.98
CA ILE A 139 -6.89 -6.59 6.34
C ILE A 139 -8.21 -6.36 7.07
N ILE A 140 -8.22 -5.46 8.03
CA ILE A 140 -9.44 -5.08 8.77
C ILE A 140 -10.52 -4.58 7.81
N ASP A 141 -10.16 -3.71 6.87
CA ASP A 141 -11.11 -3.15 5.91
C ASP A 141 -11.55 -4.18 4.87
N GLY A 142 -10.66 -5.07 4.41
CA GLY A 142 -11.04 -6.21 3.59
C GLY A 142 -12.05 -7.12 4.28
N CYS A 143 -11.87 -7.39 5.58
CA CYS A 143 -12.82 -8.15 6.37
C CYS A 143 -14.16 -7.42 6.54
N ARG A 144 -14.16 -6.10 6.71
CA ARG A 144 -15.38 -5.29 6.77
C ARG A 144 -16.19 -5.30 5.47
N LEU A 145 -15.50 -5.40 4.33
CA LEU A 145 -16.14 -5.50 3.02
C LEU A 145 -16.64 -6.92 2.71
N SER A 146 -16.18 -7.93 3.42
CA SER A 146 -16.64 -9.30 3.28
C SER A 146 -18.03 -9.50 3.90
N PHE A 147 -18.72 -10.55 3.51
CA PHE A 147 -19.97 -10.97 4.15
C PHE A 147 -19.77 -11.98 5.29
N GLY A 148 -18.53 -12.36 5.57
CA GLY A 148 -18.19 -13.35 6.59
C GLY A 148 -18.18 -12.77 7.99
N GLN A 149 -18.15 -13.67 8.98
CA GLN A 149 -17.95 -13.26 10.37
C GLN A 149 -16.49 -12.91 10.62
N VAL A 150 -16.23 -11.91 11.46
CA VAL A 150 -14.86 -11.52 11.84
C VAL A 150 -14.64 -11.83 13.31
N LYS A 151 -13.64 -12.64 13.61
CA LYS A 151 -13.17 -12.97 14.96
C LYS A 151 -11.78 -12.37 15.15
N LYS A 152 -11.57 -11.66 16.27
CA LYS A 152 -10.26 -11.08 16.60
C LYS A 152 -9.67 -11.81 17.79
N TYR A 153 -8.38 -12.10 17.72
CA TYR A 153 -7.61 -12.58 18.88
C TYR A 153 -6.61 -11.51 19.33
N ARG A 154 -6.16 -11.61 20.58
CA ARG A 154 -5.18 -10.69 21.16
C ARG A 154 -3.80 -10.98 20.56
N HIS A 155 -3.06 -9.92 20.24
CA HIS A 155 -1.73 -10.03 19.66
C HIS A 155 -0.80 -10.89 20.55
N ASN A 156 -0.16 -11.90 19.94
CA ASN A 156 0.72 -12.86 20.62
C ASN A 156 0.07 -13.63 21.80
N ASP A 157 -1.23 -13.68 21.88
CA ASP A 157 -1.95 -14.47 22.88
C ASP A 157 -2.21 -15.87 22.30
N MET A 158 -1.60 -16.89 22.88
CA MET A 158 -1.69 -18.29 22.44
C MET A 158 -2.63 -19.12 23.34
N GLY A 159 -3.34 -18.48 24.29
CA GLY A 159 -4.25 -19.11 25.23
C GLY A 159 -5.73 -19.08 24.86
#